data_72e5d8f6469e16e16ec92d03c0a90bc9
#
_entry.id   72e5d8f6469e16e16ec92d03c0a90bc9
#
_cell.length_a   1.000
_cell.length_b   1.000
_cell.length_c   1.000
_cell.angle_alpha   90.00
_cell.angle_beta   90.00
_cell.angle_gamma   90.00
#
_symmetry.space_group_name_H-M   'P 1'
#
loop_
_entity.id
_entity.type
_entity.pdbx_description
1 polymer ?
#
loop_
_entity_poly.entity_id
_entity_poly.type
_entity_poly.pdbx_seq_one_letter_code
_entity_poly.pdbx_strand_id
1 'polypeptide(L)'
;EHSIVFAPAGTHRDVRNRTVLGGRGAQAEQVARMVSDGGKIRNSSTLVAETEAVRGFLECDGLMLKPQGRIESVPALDAQVDQAQLSHEASVGMIDDAKLDYLRAFGLGEDNARDLIVQGFLNLEDQRIPESVRATVENLVTAARGAEKM
;
A
#
# COMPACT_ATOMS: atom_id res chain seq x y z
N GLU A 1 -3.38 10.49 4.90
CA GLU A 1 -3.67 10.04 3.51
C GLU A 1 -3.41 8.54 3.41
N HIS A 2 -4.39 7.79 2.86
CA HIS A 2 -4.24 6.37 2.59
C HIS A 2 -4.37 6.15 1.08
N SER A 3 -3.41 5.46 0.48
CA SER A 3 -3.42 5.09 -0.93
C SER A 3 -3.29 3.58 -1.11
N ILE A 4 -4.06 3.04 -2.06
CA ILE A 4 -4.00 1.64 -2.46
C ILE A 4 -3.67 1.60 -3.95
N VAL A 5 -2.61 0.88 -4.29
CA VAL A 5 -2.14 0.76 -5.67
C VAL A 5 -2.12 -0.71 -6.07
N PHE A 6 -2.83 -1.04 -7.14
CA PHE A 6 -2.86 -2.39 -7.69
C PHE A 6 -2.29 -2.40 -9.12
N ALA A 7 -1.43 -3.37 -9.42
CA ALA A 7 -0.81 -3.54 -10.74
C ALA A 7 -0.97 -4.99 -11.24
N PRO A 8 -1.95 -5.26 -12.09
CA PRO A 8 -2.05 -6.53 -12.80
C PRO A 8 -0.90 -6.73 -13.79
N ALA A 9 -0.71 -7.97 -14.25
CA ALA A 9 0.31 -8.30 -15.24
C ALA A 9 0.24 -7.38 -16.48
N GLY A 10 1.40 -7.01 -16.99
CA GLY A 10 1.51 -6.11 -18.15
C GLY A 10 1.29 -4.62 -17.84
N THR A 11 1.00 -4.23 -16.60
CA THR A 11 0.80 -2.83 -16.23
C THR A 11 2.00 -2.24 -15.50
N HIS A 12 2.13 -0.93 -15.60
CA HIS A 12 3.11 -0.14 -14.84
C HIS A 12 2.37 1.02 -14.14
N ARG A 13 2.61 1.17 -12.83
CA ARG A 13 2.11 2.27 -12.01
C ARG A 13 3.28 3.06 -11.44
N ASP A 14 3.35 4.34 -11.76
CA ASP A 14 4.29 5.31 -11.16
C ASP A 14 3.46 6.28 -10.32
N VAL A 15 3.61 6.20 -9.01
CA VAL A 15 2.88 7.02 -8.04
C VAL A 15 3.87 7.93 -7.33
N ARG A 16 3.56 9.23 -7.28
CA ARG A 16 4.38 10.23 -6.62
C ARG A 16 3.52 11.06 -5.69
N ASN A 17 3.86 11.01 -4.41
CA ASN A 17 3.19 11.78 -3.37
C ASN A 17 4.19 12.69 -2.69
N ARG A 18 3.75 13.92 -2.41
CA ARG A 18 4.52 14.88 -1.64
C ARG A 18 3.59 15.57 -0.65
N THR A 19 3.86 15.39 0.63
CA THR A 19 3.13 16.02 1.73
C THR A 19 4.02 17.05 2.40
N VAL A 20 3.53 18.29 2.51
CA VAL A 20 4.26 19.40 3.12
C VAL A 20 3.59 19.80 4.42
N LEU A 21 4.34 19.75 5.51
CA LEU A 21 3.93 20.19 6.85
C LEU A 21 4.36 21.64 7.02
N GLY A 22 3.52 22.58 6.52
CA GLY A 22 3.79 24.01 6.47
C GLY A 22 3.19 24.82 7.62
N GLY A 23 2.36 24.21 8.47
CA GLY A 23 1.75 24.85 9.64
C GLY A 23 2.36 24.34 10.95
N ARG A 24 2.63 25.25 11.91
CA ARG A 24 3.13 24.86 13.22
C ARG A 24 2.19 23.88 13.90
N GLY A 25 2.72 22.75 14.40
CA GLY A 25 1.94 21.69 15.02
C GLY A 25 1.20 20.79 14.03
N ALA A 26 1.41 20.95 12.72
CA ALA A 26 0.82 20.07 11.71
C ALA A 26 1.26 18.62 11.90
N GLN A 27 0.34 17.70 11.63
CA GLN A 27 0.59 16.27 11.67
C GLN A 27 0.12 15.62 10.36
N ALA A 28 0.90 14.67 9.86
CA ALA A 28 0.53 13.88 8.70
C ALA A 28 0.89 12.41 8.90
N GLU A 29 -0.02 11.56 8.48
CA GLU A 29 0.21 10.14 8.28
C GLU A 29 -0.07 9.83 6.81
N GLN A 30 0.90 9.25 6.12
CA GLN A 30 0.78 8.83 4.74
C GLN A 30 1.05 7.34 4.65
N VAL A 31 0.04 6.57 4.24
CA VAL A 31 0.10 5.10 4.14
C VAL A 31 -0.12 4.71 2.68
N ALA A 32 0.82 3.97 2.12
CA ALA A 32 0.73 3.39 0.78
C ALA A 32 0.73 1.87 0.86
N ARG A 33 -0.36 1.22 0.43
CA ARG A 33 -0.47 -0.23 0.28
C ARG A 33 -0.41 -0.58 -1.20
N MET A 34 0.57 -1.38 -1.58
CA MET A 34 0.84 -1.72 -2.98
C MET A 34 0.71 -3.22 -3.19
N VAL A 35 -0.08 -3.63 -4.18
CA VAL A 35 -0.23 -5.04 -4.55
C VAL A 35 0.13 -5.22 -6.02
N SER A 36 1.13 -6.06 -6.29
CA SER A 36 1.52 -6.42 -7.64
C SER A 36 1.08 -7.86 -7.95
N ASP A 37 0.21 -8.01 -8.93
CA ASP A 37 -0.17 -9.30 -9.51
C ASP A 37 0.54 -9.50 -10.88
N GLY A 38 1.86 -9.44 -10.85
CA GLY A 38 2.72 -9.56 -12.03
C GLY A 38 3.02 -8.23 -12.75
N GLY A 39 2.42 -7.12 -12.33
CA GLY A 39 2.71 -5.78 -12.83
C GLY A 39 3.88 -5.10 -12.12
N LYS A 40 4.18 -3.88 -12.51
CA LYS A 40 5.24 -3.06 -11.90
C LYS A 40 4.65 -1.86 -11.19
N ILE A 41 5.11 -1.60 -9.97
CA ILE A 41 4.76 -0.42 -9.19
C ILE A 41 6.05 0.30 -8.80
N ARG A 42 6.09 1.60 -9.03
CA ARG A 42 7.06 2.50 -8.43
C ARG A 42 6.30 3.53 -7.61
N ASN A 43 6.59 3.60 -6.33
CA ASN A 43 6.02 4.58 -5.42
C ASN A 43 7.13 5.47 -4.87
N SER A 44 7.02 6.77 -5.10
CA SER A 44 7.92 7.78 -4.55
C SER A 44 7.12 8.70 -3.64
N SER A 45 7.34 8.60 -2.34
CA SER A 45 6.60 9.36 -1.33
C SER A 45 7.54 10.22 -0.52
N THR A 46 7.22 11.51 -0.40
CA THR A 46 8.05 12.48 0.31
C THR A 46 7.24 13.21 1.37
N LEU A 47 7.78 13.26 2.59
CA LEU A 47 7.32 14.14 3.65
C LEU A 47 8.31 15.31 3.80
N VAL A 48 7.78 16.52 3.82
CA VAL A 48 8.57 17.75 3.99
C VAL A 48 8.10 18.49 5.23
N ALA A 49 9.02 18.82 6.12
CA ALA A 49 8.75 19.66 7.29
C ALA A 49 9.39 21.03 7.11
N GLU A 50 8.54 22.04 6.89
CA GLU A 50 8.95 23.46 6.70
C GLU A 50 8.80 24.29 7.97
N THR A 51 8.09 23.76 8.99
CA THR A 51 7.78 24.46 10.24
C THR A 51 8.12 23.61 11.45
N GLU A 52 8.30 24.26 12.59
CA GLU A 52 8.59 23.59 13.86
C GLU A 52 7.40 22.89 14.47
N ALA A 53 7.68 21.95 15.39
CA ALA A 53 6.72 21.18 16.16
C ALA A 53 5.78 20.34 15.28
N VAL A 54 6.22 19.89 14.12
CA VAL A 54 5.44 19.04 13.21
C VAL A 54 5.82 17.57 13.38
N ARG A 55 4.86 16.70 13.05
CA ARG A 55 5.05 15.25 13.05
C ARG A 55 4.60 14.66 11.72
N GLY A 56 5.41 13.80 11.13
CA GLY A 56 5.08 13.07 9.90
C GLY A 56 5.48 11.62 9.99
N PHE A 57 4.59 10.74 9.54
CA PHE A 57 4.84 9.32 9.41
C PHE A 57 4.50 8.86 8.00
N LEU A 58 5.39 8.09 7.39
CA LEU A 58 5.25 7.54 6.05
C LEU A 58 5.40 6.02 6.11
N GLU A 59 4.35 5.31 5.72
CA GLU A 59 4.33 3.84 5.64
C GLU A 59 4.14 3.40 4.19
N CYS A 60 5.02 2.53 3.71
CA CYS A 60 4.99 2.03 2.34
C CYS A 60 5.14 0.52 2.35
N ASP A 61 4.03 -0.21 2.22
CA ASP A 61 4.04 -1.66 2.20
C ASP A 61 3.65 -2.21 0.84
N GLY A 62 4.41 -3.21 0.38
CA GLY A 62 4.22 -3.88 -0.89
C GLY A 62 4.07 -5.39 -0.76
N LEU A 63 3.07 -5.95 -1.43
CA LEU A 63 2.83 -7.38 -1.56
C LEU A 63 2.89 -7.80 -3.02
N MET A 64 3.81 -8.69 -3.36
CA MET A 64 3.87 -9.33 -4.68
C MET A 64 3.15 -10.68 -4.63
N LEU A 65 2.20 -10.87 -5.53
CA LEU A 65 1.43 -12.11 -5.66
C LEU A 65 2.08 -13.10 -6.63
N LYS A 66 2.92 -12.58 -7.54
CA LYS A 66 3.60 -13.37 -8.57
C LYS A 66 5.08 -12.95 -8.68
N PRO A 67 5.99 -13.89 -8.98
CA PRO A 67 7.42 -13.59 -9.06
C PRO A 67 7.79 -12.65 -10.22
N GLN A 68 6.94 -12.49 -11.24
CA GLN A 68 7.14 -11.55 -12.34
C GLN A 68 6.85 -10.10 -11.95
N GLY A 69 6.16 -9.90 -10.83
CA GLY A 69 5.85 -8.58 -10.30
C GLY A 69 7.09 -7.84 -9.81
N ARG A 70 6.98 -6.52 -9.75
CA ARG A 70 8.01 -5.67 -9.17
C ARG A 70 7.38 -4.52 -8.40
N ILE A 71 7.82 -4.32 -7.18
CA ILE A 71 7.49 -3.14 -6.39
C ILE A 71 8.79 -2.46 -6.00
N GLU A 72 8.86 -1.16 -6.27
CA GLU A 72 9.94 -0.28 -5.86
C GLU A 72 9.33 0.84 -5.02
N SER A 73 9.76 0.96 -3.76
CA SER A 73 9.34 2.03 -2.86
C SER A 73 10.53 2.94 -2.55
N VAL A 74 10.33 4.24 -2.74
CA VAL A 74 11.35 5.28 -2.54
C VAL A 74 10.79 6.31 -1.57
N PRO A 75 10.82 6.05 -0.25
CA PRO A 75 10.45 7.04 0.75
C PRO A 75 11.53 8.09 0.90
N ALA A 76 11.13 9.33 1.13
CA ALA A 76 12.02 10.46 1.40
C ALA A 76 11.48 11.33 2.53
N LEU A 77 12.36 11.74 3.44
CA LEU A 77 12.08 12.67 4.53
C LEU A 77 12.96 13.91 4.33
N ASP A 78 12.34 15.08 4.27
CA ASP A 78 13.02 16.38 4.13
C ASP A 78 12.64 17.26 5.34
N ALA A 79 13.49 17.27 6.36
CA ALA A 79 13.33 18.08 7.55
C ALA A 79 14.15 19.37 7.39
N GLN A 80 13.48 20.48 7.12
CA GLN A 80 14.10 21.79 6.90
C GLN A 80 14.24 22.58 8.21
N VAL A 81 13.78 22.02 9.34
CA VAL A 81 13.82 22.63 10.68
C VAL A 81 14.21 21.59 11.72
N ASP A 82 14.89 22.07 12.79
CA ASP A 82 15.46 21.18 13.83
C ASP A 82 14.41 20.47 14.71
N GLN A 83 13.23 21.05 14.86
CA GLN A 83 12.16 20.52 15.73
C GLN A 83 11.09 19.73 14.99
N ALA A 84 11.41 19.16 13.85
CA ALA A 84 10.54 18.27 13.12
C ALA A 84 10.76 16.82 13.55
N GLN A 85 9.67 16.04 13.65
CA GLN A 85 9.70 14.62 13.90
C GLN A 85 9.14 13.89 12.68
N LEU A 86 10.01 13.42 11.81
CA LEU A 86 9.64 12.63 10.63
C LEU A 86 10.19 11.22 10.78
N SER A 87 9.37 10.24 10.42
CA SER A 87 9.78 8.84 10.37
C SER A 87 9.15 8.12 9.19
N HIS A 88 9.77 7.03 8.75
CA HIS A 88 9.18 6.16 7.74
C HIS A 88 9.42 4.68 8.06
N GLU A 89 8.49 3.85 7.57
CA GLU A 89 8.64 2.41 7.47
C GLU A 89 8.35 1.98 6.03
N ALA A 90 9.09 0.98 5.55
CA ALA A 90 8.85 0.41 4.24
C ALA A 90 9.12 -1.09 4.26
N SER A 91 8.20 -1.86 3.71
CA SER A 91 8.36 -3.29 3.52
C SER A 91 7.87 -3.73 2.15
N VAL A 92 8.58 -4.66 1.51
CA VAL A 92 8.14 -5.28 0.27
C VAL A 92 8.42 -6.78 0.37
N GLY A 93 7.39 -7.58 0.19
CA GLY A 93 7.50 -9.03 0.26
C GLY A 93 6.67 -9.74 -0.79
N MET A 94 6.96 -11.04 -0.98
CA MET A 94 6.10 -11.94 -1.75
C MET A 94 5.05 -12.57 -0.84
N ILE A 95 3.95 -12.98 -1.46
CA ILE A 95 2.97 -13.83 -0.79
C ILE A 95 3.67 -15.10 -0.30
N ASP A 96 3.37 -15.47 0.93
CA ASP A 96 3.99 -16.62 1.58
C ASP A 96 3.24 -17.91 1.21
N ASP A 97 3.90 -18.81 0.49
CA ASP A 97 3.34 -20.10 0.08
C ASP A 97 2.93 -20.94 1.29
N ALA A 98 3.64 -20.87 2.41
CA ALA A 98 3.27 -21.58 3.64
C ALA A 98 1.94 -21.07 4.21
N LYS A 99 1.65 -19.76 4.12
CA LYS A 99 0.35 -19.22 4.50
C LYS A 99 -0.76 -19.66 3.56
N LEU A 100 -0.50 -19.72 2.27
CA LEU A 100 -1.44 -20.25 1.28
C LEU A 100 -1.77 -21.71 1.55
N ASP A 101 -0.77 -22.54 1.77
CA ASP A 101 -0.93 -23.95 2.07
C ASP A 101 -1.69 -24.18 3.40
N TYR A 102 -1.42 -23.36 4.41
CA TYR A 102 -2.16 -23.40 5.66
C TYR A 102 -3.66 -23.12 5.45
N LEU A 103 -4.00 -22.06 4.71
CA LEU A 103 -5.40 -21.73 4.42
C LEU A 103 -6.10 -22.80 3.57
N ARG A 104 -5.37 -23.38 2.62
CA ARG A 104 -5.88 -24.51 1.80
C ARG A 104 -6.15 -25.74 2.63
N ALA A 105 -5.33 -26.03 3.63
CA ALA A 105 -5.57 -27.15 4.58
C ALA A 105 -6.85 -26.96 5.40
N PHE A 106 -7.33 -25.72 5.59
CA PHE A 106 -8.64 -25.42 6.18
C PHE A 106 -9.80 -25.43 5.18
N GLY A 107 -9.56 -25.86 3.94
CA GLY A 107 -10.61 -26.03 2.95
C GLY A 107 -10.88 -24.82 2.06
N LEU A 108 -10.05 -23.76 2.13
CA LEU A 108 -10.15 -22.66 1.18
C LEU A 108 -9.55 -23.06 -0.17
N GLY A 109 -10.27 -22.74 -1.28
CA GLY A 109 -9.68 -22.79 -2.60
C GLY A 109 -8.52 -21.79 -2.72
N GLU A 110 -7.59 -22.05 -3.64
CA GLU A 110 -6.36 -21.23 -3.79
C GLU A 110 -6.68 -19.74 -3.99
N ASP A 111 -7.65 -19.42 -4.86
CA ASP A 111 -8.06 -18.02 -5.13
C ASP A 111 -8.61 -17.36 -3.85
N ASN A 112 -9.47 -18.05 -3.10
CA ASN A 112 -10.04 -17.52 -1.87
C ASN A 112 -8.99 -17.33 -0.77
N ALA A 113 -8.00 -18.22 -0.68
CA ALA A 113 -6.89 -18.10 0.26
C ALA A 113 -6.02 -16.88 -0.08
N ARG A 114 -5.71 -16.70 -1.35
CA ARG A 114 -4.96 -15.53 -1.85
C ARG A 114 -5.69 -14.23 -1.57
N ASP A 115 -6.98 -14.21 -1.85
CA ASP A 115 -7.84 -13.05 -1.60
C ASP A 115 -7.89 -12.67 -0.12
N LEU A 116 -7.99 -13.64 0.76
CA LEU A 116 -8.00 -13.39 2.20
C LEU A 116 -6.69 -12.74 2.67
N ILE A 117 -5.55 -13.21 2.14
CA ILE A 117 -4.24 -12.61 2.44
C ILE A 117 -4.17 -11.18 1.93
N VAL A 118 -4.64 -10.91 0.70
CA VAL A 118 -4.66 -9.55 0.13
C VAL A 118 -5.55 -8.62 0.94
N GLN A 119 -6.76 -9.07 1.31
CA GLN A 119 -7.67 -8.27 2.13
C GLN A 119 -7.05 -7.93 3.50
N GLY A 120 -6.43 -8.92 4.14
CA GLY A 120 -5.71 -8.70 5.40
C GLY A 120 -4.54 -7.72 5.25
N PHE A 121 -3.79 -7.83 4.16
CA PHE A 121 -2.70 -6.90 3.85
C PHE A 121 -3.19 -5.46 3.63
N LEU A 122 -4.28 -5.29 2.91
CA LEU A 122 -4.85 -3.97 2.65
C LEU A 122 -5.49 -3.34 3.90
N ASN A 123 -5.78 -4.14 4.92
CA ASN A 123 -6.39 -3.70 6.18
C ASN A 123 -7.66 -2.84 5.97
N LEU A 124 -8.53 -3.31 5.08
CA LEU A 124 -9.76 -2.59 4.68
C LEU A 124 -10.78 -2.43 5.81
N GLU A 125 -10.61 -3.17 6.91
CA GLU A 125 -11.46 -3.05 8.11
C GLU A 125 -11.04 -1.91 9.04
N ASP A 126 -9.97 -1.18 8.72
CA ASP A 126 -9.58 -0.01 9.50
C ASP A 126 -10.71 1.02 9.47
N GLN A 127 -11.25 1.34 10.66
CA GLN A 127 -12.35 2.31 10.82
C GLN A 127 -12.00 3.72 10.33
N ARG A 128 -10.71 4.02 10.12
CA ARG A 128 -10.24 5.29 9.54
C ARG A 128 -10.49 5.37 8.03
N ILE A 129 -10.76 4.25 7.37
CA ILE A 129 -11.08 4.21 5.94
C ILE A 129 -12.58 4.46 5.74
N PRO A 130 -12.99 5.54 5.05
CA PRO A 130 -14.39 5.80 4.76
C PRO A 130 -15.04 4.62 3.99
N GLU A 131 -16.31 4.34 4.30
CA GLU A 131 -17.08 3.25 3.68
C GLU A 131 -17.10 3.35 2.14
N SER A 132 -17.18 4.57 1.59
CA SER A 132 -17.15 4.82 0.16
C SER A 132 -15.82 4.38 -0.50
N VAL A 133 -14.71 4.54 0.20
CA VAL A 133 -13.38 4.10 -0.26
C VAL A 133 -13.29 2.58 -0.18
N ARG A 134 -13.79 1.98 0.89
CA ARG A 134 -13.84 0.53 1.08
C ARG A 134 -14.61 -0.15 -0.05
N ALA A 135 -15.83 0.29 -0.32
CA ALA A 135 -16.66 -0.20 -1.41
C ALA A 135 -15.98 -0.04 -2.79
N THR A 136 -15.27 1.06 -3.01
CA THR A 136 -14.52 1.28 -4.26
C THR A 136 -13.38 0.27 -4.42
N VAL A 137 -12.63 -0.01 -3.36
CA VAL A 137 -11.53 -0.99 -3.38
C VAL A 137 -12.06 -2.39 -3.60
N GLU A 138 -13.13 -2.80 -2.93
CA GLU A 138 -13.77 -4.10 -3.13
C GLU A 138 -14.24 -4.29 -4.57
N ASN A 139 -14.83 -3.25 -5.17
CA ASN A 139 -15.23 -3.26 -6.57
C ASN A 139 -14.03 -3.37 -7.53
N LEU A 140 -12.93 -2.68 -7.25
CA LEU A 140 -11.70 -2.76 -8.05
C LEU A 140 -11.06 -4.14 -7.98
N VAL A 141 -10.99 -4.74 -6.80
CA VAL A 141 -10.49 -6.11 -6.60
C VAL A 141 -11.36 -7.11 -7.36
N THR A 142 -12.68 -6.95 -7.29
CA THR A 142 -13.64 -7.82 -8.00
C THR A 142 -13.56 -7.65 -9.52
N ALA A 143 -13.41 -6.42 -10.02
CA ALA A 143 -13.28 -6.14 -11.44
C ALA A 143 -11.96 -6.68 -12.03
N ALA A 144 -10.87 -6.61 -11.27
CA ALA A 144 -9.58 -7.19 -11.67
C ALA A 144 -9.67 -8.72 -11.85
N ARG A 145 -10.49 -9.40 -11.04
CA ARG A 145 -10.78 -10.84 -11.18
C ARG A 145 -11.63 -11.19 -12.39
N GLY A 146 -12.58 -10.32 -12.74
CA GLY A 146 -13.45 -10.53 -13.91
C GLY A 146 -12.69 -10.47 -15.24
N ALA A 147 -11.59 -9.71 -15.29
CA ALA A 147 -10.76 -9.57 -16.47
C ALA A 147 -9.84 -10.79 -16.73
N GLU A 148 -9.58 -11.63 -15.75
CA GLU A 148 -8.78 -12.85 -15.91
C GLU A 148 -9.59 -14.05 -16.44
N LYS A 149 -10.92 -13.97 -16.47
CA LYS A 149 -11.80 -15.06 -16.91
C LYS A 149 -12.28 -14.94 -18.37
N MET A 150 -11.83 -13.94 -19.09
CA MET A 150 -12.03 -13.80 -20.54
C MET A 150 -10.70 -13.95 -21.29
#